data_594f640f60454bf35e66d829b723228e
#
_entry.id   594f640f60454bf35e66d829b723228e
#
_cell.length_a   1.000
_cell.length_b   1.000
_cell.length_c   1.000
_cell.angle_alpha   90.00
_cell.angle_beta   90.00
_cell.angle_gamma   90.00
#
_symmetry.space_group_name_H-M   'P 1'
#
loop_
_entity.id
_entity.type
_entity.pdbx_description
1 polymer ?
#
loop_
_entity_poly.entity_id
_entity_poly.type
_entity_poly.pdbx_seq_one_letter_code
_entity_poly.pdbx_strand_id
1 'polypeptide(L)'
;MLGLKGAKSSEEVTSKIPTGTKVLLVFGKPFEDENLLSQAGNIPLVINIAAWQSGWSETADVTLPGRLHSEKDATYTNKAGRVQRVNTAIRAFHKTRPDWMVLCGLMELLDVDNKADSAEAVFQELSENEKGFQGMQWESIGSDGINAAQFDE
;
A
#
# COMPACT_ATOMS: atom_id res chain seq x y z
N MET A 1 9.43 4.65 -9.52
CA MET A 1 9.23 3.72 -8.40
C MET A 1 9.81 4.31 -7.13
N LEU A 2 8.99 4.52 -6.11
CA LEU A 2 9.50 4.82 -4.77
C LEU A 2 10.13 3.52 -4.26
N GLY A 3 11.44 3.35 -4.47
CA GLY A 3 12.17 2.25 -3.90
C GLY A 3 12.06 2.31 -2.38
N LEU A 4 11.29 1.43 -1.79
CA LEU A 4 11.21 1.25 -0.34
C LEU A 4 12.54 0.63 0.14
N LYS A 5 13.61 1.40 0.09
CA LYS A 5 14.86 1.01 0.74
C LYS A 5 14.65 1.08 2.24
N GLY A 6 14.72 -0.06 2.90
CA GLY A 6 14.70 -0.15 4.35
C GLY A 6 13.31 -0.40 4.93
N ALA A 7 12.49 -1.24 4.30
CA ALA A 7 11.33 -1.80 4.98
C ALA A 7 11.80 -2.50 6.25
N LYS A 8 11.43 -1.95 7.39
CA LYS A 8 11.73 -2.53 8.70
C LYS A 8 10.67 -3.56 9.06
N SER A 9 11.03 -4.55 9.89
CA SER A 9 10.05 -5.48 10.43
C SER A 9 8.93 -4.72 11.18
N SER A 10 7.76 -5.32 11.29
CA SER A 10 6.64 -4.72 12.03
C SER A 10 7.02 -4.34 13.47
N GLU A 11 7.93 -5.08 14.10
CA GLU A 11 8.43 -4.81 15.46
C GLU A 11 9.31 -3.55 15.53
N GLU A 12 10.08 -3.25 14.49
CA GLU A 12 10.91 -2.04 14.43
C GLU A 12 10.11 -0.78 14.07
N VAL A 13 9.04 -0.94 13.26
CA VAL A 13 8.17 0.18 12.86
C VAL A 13 7.18 0.55 13.97
N THR A 14 6.81 -0.40 14.84
CA THR A 14 5.80 -0.18 15.89
C THR A 14 6.25 0.72 17.04
N SER A 15 7.51 1.13 17.11
CA SER A 15 8.00 1.88 18.26
C SER A 15 8.29 3.35 18.01
N LYS A 16 8.60 3.77 16.79
CA LYS A 16 9.03 5.16 16.55
C LYS A 16 8.92 5.61 15.09
N ILE A 17 8.30 6.76 14.88
CA ILE A 17 8.37 7.48 13.61
C ILE A 17 9.72 8.21 13.52
N PRO A 18 10.44 8.16 12.38
CA PRO A 18 11.74 8.83 12.25
C PRO A 18 11.66 10.32 12.54
N THR A 19 12.65 10.83 13.28
CA THR A 19 12.74 12.27 13.57
C THR A 19 12.92 13.07 12.29
N GLY A 20 12.18 14.17 12.16
CA GLY A 20 12.25 15.05 10.97
C GLY A 20 11.32 14.62 9.84
N THR A 21 10.48 13.59 10.02
CA THR A 21 9.40 13.25 9.09
C THR A 21 8.53 14.48 8.84
N LYS A 22 8.35 14.84 7.58
CA LYS A 22 7.51 15.98 7.16
C LYS A 22 6.14 15.55 6.67
N VAL A 23 6.07 14.36 6.08
CA VAL A 23 4.84 13.78 5.56
C VAL A 23 4.78 12.32 5.99
N LEU A 24 3.64 11.90 6.49
CA LEU A 24 3.34 10.52 6.82
C LEU A 24 2.16 10.04 5.98
N LEU A 25 2.39 9.01 5.18
CA LEU A 25 1.33 8.31 4.44
C LEU A 25 0.99 7.02 5.18
N VAL A 26 -0.27 6.88 5.57
CA VAL A 26 -0.78 5.71 6.29
C VAL A 26 -1.80 4.98 5.43
N PHE A 27 -1.56 3.70 5.17
CA PHE A 27 -2.44 2.87 4.35
C PHE A 27 -3.21 1.85 5.17
N GLY A 28 -4.52 1.80 4.92
CA GLY A 28 -5.41 0.85 5.58
C GLY A 28 -5.62 1.16 7.06
N LYS A 29 -5.67 0.09 7.84
CA LYS A 29 -5.74 0.13 9.29
C LYS A 29 -4.52 -0.57 9.87
N PRO A 30 -3.35 0.07 9.88
CA PRO A 30 -2.18 -0.50 10.54
C PRO A 30 -2.41 -0.60 12.05
N PHE A 31 -1.49 -1.26 12.74
CA PHE A 31 -1.54 -1.38 14.18
C PHE A 31 -1.70 0.00 14.84
N GLU A 32 -2.71 0.13 15.70
CA GLU A 32 -2.99 1.34 16.46
C GLU A 32 -2.30 1.25 17.82
N ASP A 33 -1.27 2.05 17.97
CA ASP A 33 -0.54 2.25 19.22
C ASP A 33 -0.66 3.72 19.63
N GLU A 34 -1.06 3.99 20.85
CA GLU A 34 -1.28 5.36 21.34
C GLU A 34 -0.04 6.24 21.21
N ASN A 35 1.15 5.65 21.40
CA ASN A 35 2.41 6.36 21.26
C ASN A 35 2.68 6.74 19.79
N LEU A 36 2.40 5.85 18.84
CA LEU A 36 2.53 6.14 17.41
C LEU A 36 1.52 7.21 16.95
N LEU A 37 0.29 7.12 17.39
CA LEU A 37 -0.74 8.13 17.08
C LEU A 37 -0.34 9.50 17.65
N SER A 38 0.16 9.54 18.89
CA SER A 38 0.68 10.75 19.51
C SER A 38 1.88 11.35 18.75
N GLN A 39 2.80 10.50 18.29
CA GLN A 39 3.92 10.94 17.45
C GLN A 39 3.44 11.49 16.10
N ALA A 40 2.46 10.82 15.49
CA ALA A 40 1.88 11.24 14.21
C ALA A 40 1.22 12.62 14.32
N GLY A 41 0.54 12.93 15.41
CA GLY A 41 -0.05 14.25 15.67
C GLY A 41 0.96 15.41 15.69
N ASN A 42 2.26 15.14 15.76
CA ASN A 42 3.31 16.16 15.69
C ASN A 42 3.94 16.27 14.29
N ILE A 43 3.47 15.51 13.30
CA ILE A 43 3.98 15.56 11.93
C ILE A 43 3.23 16.65 11.15
N PRO A 44 3.94 17.49 10.36
CA PRO A 44 3.34 18.60 9.64
C PRO A 44 2.21 18.23 8.68
N LEU A 45 2.24 17.01 8.12
CA LEU A 45 1.19 16.49 7.24
C LEU A 45 1.05 14.98 7.39
N VAL A 46 -0.12 14.54 7.82
CA VAL A 46 -0.51 13.12 7.91
C VAL A 46 -1.65 12.86 6.95
N ILE A 47 -1.46 11.92 6.04
CA ILE A 47 -2.48 11.50 5.07
C ILE A 47 -2.81 10.03 5.35
N ASN A 48 -4.05 9.73 5.65
CA ASN A 48 -4.55 8.36 5.81
C ASN A 48 -5.38 7.95 4.58
N ILE A 49 -5.12 6.76 4.05
CA ILE A 49 -5.88 6.16 2.95
C ILE A 49 -6.48 4.87 3.49
N ALA A 50 -7.77 4.88 3.79
CA ALA A 50 -8.42 3.77 4.47
C ALA A 50 -9.87 3.58 4.03
N ALA A 51 -10.34 2.31 4.10
CA ALA A 51 -11.73 1.94 3.88
C ALA A 51 -12.58 2.03 5.17
N TRP A 52 -11.94 2.23 6.33
CA TRP A 52 -12.57 2.24 7.65
C TRP A 52 -12.07 3.41 8.47
N GLN A 53 -12.94 3.92 9.33
CA GLN A 53 -12.53 4.87 10.37
C GLN A 53 -11.67 4.18 11.43
N SER A 54 -10.65 4.89 11.92
CA SER A 54 -9.69 4.41 12.90
C SER A 54 -9.02 5.59 13.60
N GLY A 55 -8.25 5.35 14.65
CA GLY A 55 -7.43 6.38 15.29
C GLY A 55 -6.49 7.11 14.31
N TRP A 56 -6.03 6.41 13.27
CA TRP A 56 -5.26 7.04 12.20
C TRP A 56 -6.08 8.04 11.37
N SER A 57 -7.37 7.73 11.10
CA SER A 57 -8.26 8.66 10.40
C SER A 57 -8.57 9.90 11.22
N GLU A 58 -8.59 9.77 12.55
CA GLU A 58 -8.84 10.88 13.48
C GLU A 58 -7.59 11.75 13.67
N THR A 59 -6.40 11.15 13.59
CA THR A 59 -5.11 11.85 13.72
C THR A 59 -4.67 12.51 12.42
N ALA A 60 -5.12 12.00 11.25
CA ALA A 60 -4.71 12.52 9.96
C ALA A 60 -5.30 13.89 9.62
N ASP A 61 -4.49 14.76 9.00
CA ASP A 61 -4.97 16.03 8.44
C ASP A 61 -5.88 15.80 7.24
N VAL A 62 -5.64 14.72 6.48
CA VAL A 62 -6.42 14.33 5.31
C VAL A 62 -6.69 12.84 5.35
N THR A 63 -7.97 12.44 5.25
CA THR A 63 -8.36 11.04 5.07
C THR A 63 -8.99 10.86 3.69
N LEU A 64 -8.37 10.00 2.88
CA LEU A 64 -8.85 9.63 1.55
C LEU A 64 -9.56 8.27 1.62
N PRO A 65 -10.77 8.14 1.05
CA PRO A 65 -11.52 6.91 1.11
C PRO A 65 -10.93 5.85 0.18
N GLY A 66 -10.31 4.83 0.76
CA GLY A 66 -9.81 3.65 0.07
C GLY A 66 -10.90 2.62 -0.23
N ARG A 67 -10.57 1.60 -1.02
CA ARG A 67 -11.46 0.46 -1.33
C ARG A 67 -11.16 -0.73 -0.45
N LEU A 68 -12.21 -1.50 -0.17
CA LEU A 68 -12.09 -2.84 0.41
C LEU A 68 -11.41 -3.79 -0.58
N HIS A 69 -10.85 -4.89 -0.07
CA HIS A 69 -10.28 -5.94 -0.91
C HIS A 69 -11.26 -6.55 -1.91
N SER A 70 -12.55 -6.60 -1.56
CA SER A 70 -13.63 -7.07 -2.45
C SER A 70 -14.08 -6.06 -3.51
N GLU A 71 -13.63 -4.82 -3.43
CA GLU A 71 -14.03 -3.71 -4.31
C GLU A 71 -12.93 -3.33 -5.30
N LYS A 72 -11.81 -4.04 -5.33
CA LYS A 72 -10.66 -3.72 -6.18
C LYS A 72 -9.96 -4.95 -6.73
N ASP A 73 -9.36 -4.79 -7.90
CA ASP A 73 -8.38 -5.73 -8.40
C ASP A 73 -7.03 -5.41 -7.76
N ALA A 74 -6.36 -6.45 -7.25
CA ALA A 74 -5.08 -6.31 -6.55
C ALA A 74 -4.36 -7.66 -6.45
N THR A 75 -3.12 -7.62 -5.98
CA THR A 75 -2.40 -8.80 -5.49
C THR A 75 -2.10 -8.67 -4.01
N TYR A 76 -2.08 -9.79 -3.31
CA TYR A 76 -1.70 -9.90 -1.92
C TYR A 76 -0.67 -10.99 -1.75
N THR A 77 0.36 -10.72 -0.96
CA THR A 77 1.36 -11.71 -0.58
C THR A 77 1.10 -12.13 0.86
N ASN A 78 0.89 -13.42 1.10
CA ASN A 78 0.69 -13.95 2.45
C ASN A 78 2.03 -14.17 3.18
N LYS A 79 1.97 -14.57 4.46
CA LYS A 79 3.17 -14.83 5.28
C LYS A 79 4.06 -15.95 4.75
N ALA A 80 3.54 -16.85 3.90
CA ALA A 80 4.31 -17.91 3.26
C ALA A 80 4.96 -17.46 1.95
N GLY A 81 4.91 -16.16 1.60
CA GLY A 81 5.44 -15.62 0.37
C GLY A 81 4.57 -15.93 -0.86
N ARG A 82 3.34 -16.42 -0.69
CA ARG A 82 2.45 -16.71 -1.81
C ARG A 82 1.74 -15.44 -2.27
N VAL A 83 1.94 -15.06 -3.52
CA VAL A 83 1.26 -13.98 -4.21
C VAL A 83 -0.05 -14.50 -4.79
N GLN A 84 -1.15 -13.88 -4.42
CA GLN A 84 -2.50 -14.25 -4.83
C GLN A 84 -3.20 -13.03 -5.44
N ARG A 85 -3.98 -13.26 -6.50
CA ARG A 85 -4.77 -12.22 -7.15
C ARG A 85 -6.16 -12.16 -6.53
N VAL A 86 -6.62 -10.94 -6.29
CA VAL A 86 -7.99 -10.64 -5.88
C VAL A 86 -8.65 -9.87 -6.99
N ASN A 87 -9.82 -10.33 -7.42
CA ASN A 87 -10.65 -9.66 -8.41
C ASN A 87 -11.80 -8.93 -7.71
N THR A 88 -12.21 -7.82 -8.28
CA THR A 88 -13.38 -7.08 -7.83
C THR A 88 -14.62 -7.99 -7.79
N ALA A 89 -15.16 -8.21 -6.61
CA ALA A 89 -16.36 -9.05 -6.38
C ALA A 89 -17.63 -8.22 -6.22
N ILE A 90 -17.51 -7.00 -5.71
CA ILE A 90 -18.64 -6.08 -5.50
C ILE A 90 -18.31 -4.70 -6.02
N ARG A 91 -19.37 -3.96 -6.38
CA ARG A 91 -19.20 -2.59 -6.85
C ARG A 91 -18.65 -1.70 -5.73
N ALA A 92 -17.64 -0.91 -6.07
CA ALA A 92 -17.07 0.06 -5.15
C ALA A 92 -18.11 1.09 -4.66
N PHE A 93 -18.00 1.44 -3.39
CA PHE A 93 -18.88 2.41 -2.75
C PHE A 93 -18.48 3.84 -3.12
N HIS A 94 -19.43 4.61 -3.65
CA HIS A 94 -19.25 6.01 -4.02
C HIS A 94 -17.98 6.31 -4.85
N LYS A 95 -17.21 7.32 -4.41
CA LYS A 95 -16.00 7.82 -5.08
C LYS A 95 -14.70 7.22 -4.50
N THR A 96 -14.79 6.07 -3.80
CA THR A 96 -13.61 5.39 -3.28
C THR A 96 -12.68 4.97 -4.43
N ARG A 97 -11.36 4.99 -4.19
CA ARG A 97 -10.35 4.59 -5.16
C ARG A 97 -9.44 3.51 -4.58
N PRO A 98 -8.94 2.56 -5.39
CA PRO A 98 -7.92 1.65 -4.93
C PRO A 98 -6.65 2.42 -4.56
N ASP A 99 -5.91 1.90 -3.58
CA ASP A 99 -4.74 2.58 -3.02
C ASP A 99 -3.68 2.92 -4.08
N TRP A 100 -3.46 2.02 -5.05
CA TRP A 100 -2.54 2.25 -6.16
C TRP A 100 -2.95 3.46 -7.02
N MET A 101 -4.25 3.64 -7.27
CA MET A 101 -4.75 4.79 -8.05
C MET A 101 -4.57 6.11 -7.29
N VAL A 102 -4.71 6.09 -5.97
CA VAL A 102 -4.43 7.27 -5.12
C VAL A 102 -2.95 7.61 -5.19
N LEU A 103 -2.07 6.59 -5.10
CA LEU A 103 -0.62 6.79 -5.22
C LEU A 103 -0.22 7.32 -6.60
N CYS A 104 -0.77 6.76 -7.68
CA CYS A 104 -0.53 7.27 -9.04
C CYS A 104 -0.92 8.75 -9.17
N GLY A 105 -2.07 9.13 -8.62
CA GLY A 105 -2.49 10.54 -8.60
C GLY A 105 -1.56 11.44 -7.78
N LEU A 106 -1.00 10.95 -6.66
CA LEU A 106 0.00 11.69 -5.90
C LEU A 106 1.34 11.82 -6.68
N MET A 107 1.76 10.76 -7.37
CA MET A 107 2.95 10.80 -8.23
C MET A 107 2.80 11.83 -9.34
N GLU A 108 1.65 11.87 -10.00
CA GLU A 108 1.34 12.86 -11.05
C GLU A 108 1.44 14.30 -10.51
N LEU A 109 0.88 14.56 -9.32
CA LEU A 109 0.95 15.87 -8.67
C LEU A 109 2.37 16.28 -8.27
N LEU A 110 3.27 15.33 -8.11
CA LEU A 110 4.67 15.53 -7.75
C LEU A 110 5.60 15.49 -8.97
N ASP A 111 5.07 15.53 -10.19
CA ASP A 111 5.81 15.43 -11.45
C ASP A 111 6.70 14.15 -11.53
N VAL A 112 6.26 13.07 -10.86
CA VAL A 112 6.90 11.75 -10.95
C VAL A 112 6.24 10.96 -12.07
N ASP A 113 7.06 10.54 -13.05
CA ASP A 113 6.57 9.74 -14.18
C ASP A 113 5.94 8.42 -13.69
N ASN A 114 4.70 8.21 -14.11
CA ASN A 114 3.95 7.00 -13.78
C ASN A 114 3.00 6.66 -14.95
N LYS A 115 3.13 5.46 -15.47
CA LYS A 115 2.34 4.98 -16.62
C LYS A 115 1.31 3.93 -16.24
N ALA A 116 1.24 3.56 -14.96
CA ALA A 116 0.32 2.52 -14.52
C ALA A 116 -1.12 3.06 -14.51
N ASP A 117 -1.97 2.47 -15.32
CA ASP A 117 -3.40 2.78 -15.45
C ASP A 117 -4.32 1.66 -14.91
N SER A 118 -3.73 0.56 -14.47
CA SER A 118 -4.43 -0.63 -13.99
C SER A 118 -3.65 -1.32 -12.88
N ALA A 119 -4.30 -2.18 -12.09
CA ALA A 119 -3.63 -3.02 -11.10
C ALA A 119 -2.63 -3.99 -11.75
N GLU A 120 -2.93 -4.45 -12.96
CA GLU A 120 -2.03 -5.27 -13.77
C GLU A 120 -0.76 -4.51 -14.15
N ALA A 121 -0.88 -3.27 -14.65
CA ALA A 121 0.27 -2.44 -15.00
C ALA A 121 1.15 -2.15 -13.77
N VAL A 122 0.56 -1.88 -12.61
CA VAL A 122 1.29 -1.74 -11.34
C VAL A 122 2.03 -3.02 -10.97
N PHE A 123 1.38 -4.18 -11.15
CA PHE A 123 2.01 -5.47 -10.86
C PHE A 123 3.13 -5.79 -11.85
N GLN A 124 2.99 -5.44 -13.12
CA GLN A 124 4.04 -5.59 -14.11
C GLN A 124 5.28 -4.78 -13.71
N GLU A 125 5.14 -3.51 -13.34
CA GLU A 125 6.26 -2.72 -12.84
C GLU A 125 6.90 -3.35 -11.59
N LEU A 126 6.10 -3.89 -10.67
CA LEU A 126 6.59 -4.60 -9.50
C LEU A 126 7.42 -5.83 -9.91
N SER A 127 6.93 -6.63 -10.87
CA SER A 127 7.63 -7.84 -11.34
C SER A 127 8.91 -7.55 -12.12
N GLU A 128 9.03 -6.39 -12.73
CA GLU A 128 10.24 -5.96 -13.44
C GLU A 128 11.32 -5.41 -12.49
N ASN A 129 10.91 -4.79 -11.37
CA ASN A 129 11.81 -4.02 -10.52
C ASN A 129 12.12 -4.69 -9.17
N GLU A 130 11.29 -5.61 -8.70
CA GLU A 130 11.44 -6.24 -7.39
C GLU A 130 11.80 -7.73 -7.51
N LYS A 131 12.97 -8.12 -6.99
CA LYS A 131 13.52 -9.48 -7.11
C LYS A 131 12.55 -10.58 -6.69
N GLY A 132 11.78 -10.38 -5.62
CA GLY A 132 10.82 -11.36 -5.12
C GLY A 132 9.65 -11.65 -6.07
N PHE A 133 9.41 -10.78 -7.03
CA PHE A 133 8.31 -10.87 -8.01
C PHE A 133 8.82 -11.08 -9.43
N GLN A 134 10.14 -11.12 -9.63
CA GLN A 134 10.75 -11.16 -10.94
C GLN A 134 10.24 -12.33 -11.80
N GLY A 135 9.79 -12.01 -13.01
CA GLY A 135 9.27 -12.98 -13.97
C GLY A 135 7.82 -13.44 -13.72
N MET A 136 7.15 -12.94 -12.68
CA MET A 136 5.72 -13.20 -12.50
C MET A 136 4.91 -12.39 -13.50
N GLN A 137 3.89 -13.02 -14.07
CA GLN A 137 2.92 -12.37 -14.94
C GLN A 137 1.55 -12.37 -14.28
N TRP A 138 0.81 -11.30 -14.44
CA TRP A 138 -0.51 -11.12 -13.86
C TRP A 138 -1.46 -12.30 -14.15
N GLU A 139 -1.48 -12.77 -15.39
CA GLU A 139 -2.34 -13.87 -15.82
C GLU A 139 -1.92 -15.22 -15.20
N SER A 140 -0.64 -15.39 -14.95
CA SER A 140 -0.11 -16.66 -14.42
C SER A 140 -0.35 -16.84 -12.93
N ILE A 141 -0.71 -15.79 -12.18
CA ILE A 141 -0.98 -15.89 -10.74
C ILE A 141 -2.15 -16.86 -10.45
N GLY A 142 -3.17 -16.89 -11.33
CA GLY A 142 -4.28 -17.84 -11.21
C GLY A 142 -5.02 -17.79 -9.87
N SER A 143 -5.87 -18.79 -9.63
CA SER A 143 -6.63 -18.93 -8.36
C SER A 143 -5.75 -19.42 -7.21
N ASP A 144 -4.73 -20.21 -7.51
CA ASP A 144 -3.86 -20.86 -6.51
C ASP A 144 -2.70 -19.96 -6.05
N GLY A 145 -2.42 -18.91 -6.82
CA GLY A 145 -1.30 -18.01 -6.58
C GLY A 145 0.06 -18.61 -6.94
N ILE A 146 1.10 -17.79 -6.89
CA ILE A 146 2.48 -18.15 -7.17
C ILE A 146 3.34 -17.84 -5.94
N ASN A 147 4.30 -18.69 -5.61
CA ASN A 147 5.26 -18.37 -4.56
C ASN A 147 6.24 -17.31 -5.07
N ALA A 148 6.35 -16.21 -4.35
CA ALA A 148 7.43 -15.26 -4.53
C ALA A 148 8.76 -15.96 -4.29
N ALA A 149 9.79 -15.59 -5.05
CA ALA A 149 11.14 -16.00 -4.70
C ALA A 149 11.43 -15.51 -3.26
N GLN A 150 12.06 -16.35 -2.44
CA GLN A 150 12.41 -15.94 -1.09
C GLN A 150 13.25 -14.66 -1.20
N PHE A 151 12.83 -13.63 -0.47
CA PHE A 151 13.67 -12.46 -0.31
C PHE A 151 14.88 -12.95 0.49
N ASP A 152 16.02 -13.10 -0.20
CA ASP A 152 17.29 -13.32 0.50
C ASP A 152 17.51 -12.12 1.43
N GLU A 153 17.66 -12.43 2.73
CA GLU A 153 17.91 -11.48 3.81
C GLU A 153 19.21 -10.70 3.61
#